data_a479d6678497d41277ea150a454b85e3
#
_entry.id   a479d6678497d41277ea150a454b85e3
#
_cell.length_a   1.000
_cell.length_b   1.000
_cell.length_c   1.000
_cell.angle_alpha   90.00
_cell.angle_beta   90.00
_cell.angle_gamma   90.00
#
_symmetry.space_group_name_H-M   'P 1'
#
loop_
_entity.id
_entity.type
_entity.pdbx_description
1 polymer ?
#
loop_
_entity_poly.entity_id
_entity_poly.type
_entity_poly.pdbx_seq_one_letter_code
_entity_poly.pdbx_strand_id
1 'polypeptide(L)'
;MRRMSFLWACALVVSSLGAPSAVCGHKINTSYTNLVVSADTLKMRVRYDDFDLIKIGLDQDGDDLLFYEEMEAGLDLAFDFVEENITLTINGQAVALIRGKGDITPDNKGNMFANLYFGVRLESPFEELNVQVGWPERFGDDHKNLGQILLPGQPLVQAIFTAEAPMQTFAILKSKSLWEQAYEFMVLGVEHIFLGYDHVMFLLALIVVGGRLRNLVKIVSAFTVAHSITLCLAALEIVSLPAQWVEAGIALSIAYVAVENFWLKRTDYRWVLTFFFGLVHGFGFANVLRDLGLPTRGLVTSLFSFNIGVEIGQIAIVALVYPVIAWLNRQSYQRAVVLAVSVFIGLFGLGWFIERVFELEYMPI
;
A
#
# COMPACT_ATOMS: atom_id res chain seq x y z
N MET A 1 -47.24 -16.05 -43.05
CA MET A 1 -46.43 -17.23 -42.66
C MET A 1 -44.95 -16.87 -42.70
N ARG A 2 -44.46 -15.89 -41.94
CA ARG A 2 -43.01 -15.52 -41.88
C ARG A 2 -42.56 -14.98 -40.54
N ARG A 3 -43.25 -15.33 -39.41
CA ARG A 3 -42.90 -14.94 -38.05
C ARG A 3 -42.61 -16.06 -37.05
N MET A 4 -42.60 -17.31 -37.51
CA MET A 4 -42.35 -18.45 -36.63
C MET A 4 -40.95 -19.08 -36.73
N SER A 5 -40.16 -18.68 -37.73
CA SER A 5 -38.81 -19.25 -37.94
C SER A 5 -37.69 -18.52 -37.13
N PHE A 6 -37.97 -17.36 -36.49
CA PHE A 6 -36.95 -16.62 -35.77
C PHE A 6 -36.85 -16.99 -34.26
N LEU A 7 -37.89 -17.59 -33.74
CA LEU A 7 -37.92 -18.02 -32.30
C LEU A 7 -37.25 -19.38 -32.05
N TRP A 8 -37.11 -20.21 -33.09
CA TRP A 8 -36.38 -21.48 -32.97
C TRP A 8 -34.88 -21.38 -33.19
N ALA A 9 -34.38 -20.31 -33.80
CA ALA A 9 -32.94 -20.05 -33.94
C ALA A 9 -32.33 -19.49 -32.67
N CYS A 10 -33.11 -18.79 -31.83
CA CYS A 10 -32.63 -18.31 -30.52
C CYS A 10 -32.62 -19.37 -29.43
N ALA A 11 -33.45 -20.42 -29.54
CA ALA A 11 -33.50 -21.50 -28.56
C ALA A 11 -32.35 -22.50 -28.72
N LEU A 12 -31.72 -22.60 -29.88
CA LEU A 12 -30.59 -23.49 -30.17
C LEU A 12 -29.22 -22.89 -29.84
N VAL A 13 -29.12 -21.56 -29.63
CA VAL A 13 -27.87 -20.88 -29.24
C VAL A 13 -27.72 -20.84 -27.70
N VAL A 14 -28.80 -21.01 -26.95
CA VAL A 14 -28.74 -21.01 -25.46
C VAL A 14 -28.40 -22.39 -24.89
N SER A 15 -28.51 -23.45 -25.67
CA SER A 15 -28.18 -24.83 -25.21
C SER A 15 -26.71 -25.24 -25.46
N SER A 16 -25.89 -24.38 -26.06
CA SER A 16 -24.44 -24.61 -26.26
C SER A 16 -23.55 -23.75 -25.34
N LEU A 17 -24.13 -23.01 -24.41
CA LEU A 17 -23.36 -22.48 -23.26
C LEU A 17 -23.18 -23.67 -22.31
N GLY A 18 -22.06 -24.36 -22.51
CA GLY A 18 -21.60 -25.46 -21.69
C GLY A 18 -21.68 -25.08 -20.22
N ALA A 19 -21.94 -26.09 -19.39
CA ALA A 19 -21.79 -26.01 -17.94
C ALA A 19 -20.51 -25.20 -17.63
N PRO A 20 -20.52 -24.30 -16.65
CA PRO A 20 -19.31 -23.66 -16.23
C PRO A 20 -18.34 -24.81 -15.89
N SER A 21 -17.35 -25.04 -16.75
CA SER A 21 -16.18 -25.80 -16.35
C SER A 21 -15.73 -25.09 -15.06
N ALA A 22 -15.78 -25.81 -13.95
CA ALA A 22 -15.16 -25.36 -12.73
C ALA A 22 -13.76 -24.93 -13.13
N VAL A 23 -13.52 -23.63 -13.17
CA VAL A 23 -12.17 -23.09 -13.26
C VAL A 23 -11.56 -23.55 -11.95
N CYS A 24 -10.87 -24.69 -12.01
CA CYS A 24 -9.98 -25.14 -10.95
C CYS A 24 -8.95 -24.00 -10.88
N GLY A 25 -9.20 -23.04 -10.01
CA GLY A 25 -8.23 -21.99 -9.73
C GLY A 25 -6.95 -22.74 -9.35
N HIS A 26 -5.87 -22.55 -10.11
CA HIS A 26 -4.58 -23.07 -9.73
C HIS A 26 -4.31 -22.55 -8.32
N LYS A 27 -4.42 -23.44 -7.32
CA LYS A 27 -3.95 -23.09 -5.97
C LYS A 27 -2.49 -22.73 -6.14
N ILE A 28 -2.14 -21.52 -5.75
CA ILE A 28 -0.77 -21.04 -5.82
C ILE A 28 -0.03 -21.88 -4.77
N ASN A 29 0.92 -22.70 -5.22
CA ASN A 29 1.77 -23.55 -4.36
C ASN A 29 2.74 -22.64 -3.58
N THR A 30 2.26 -22.03 -2.49
CA THR A 30 2.95 -20.91 -1.84
C THR A 30 2.74 -20.93 -0.33
N SER A 31 3.86 -21.00 0.40
CA SER A 31 3.89 -20.77 1.84
C SER A 31 4.41 -19.37 2.19
N TYR A 32 4.28 -18.97 3.45
CA TYR A 32 4.65 -17.62 3.87
C TYR A 32 5.54 -17.66 5.12
N THR A 33 6.57 -16.81 5.14
CA THR A 33 7.45 -16.65 6.30
C THR A 33 7.56 -15.16 6.64
N ASN A 34 7.09 -14.77 7.80
CA ASN A 34 7.20 -13.40 8.29
C ASN A 34 8.22 -13.35 9.41
N LEU A 35 9.24 -12.52 9.26
CA LEU A 35 10.29 -12.28 10.22
C LEU A 35 10.25 -10.83 10.69
N VAL A 36 10.10 -10.62 11.98
CA VAL A 36 10.17 -9.31 12.62
C VAL A 36 11.34 -9.30 13.59
N VAL A 37 12.32 -8.49 13.28
CA VAL A 37 13.54 -8.37 14.09
C VAL A 37 13.47 -7.09 14.90
N SER A 38 13.64 -7.22 16.22
CA SER A 38 13.74 -6.12 17.18
C SER A 38 15.17 -6.05 17.73
N ALA A 39 15.45 -5.14 18.66
CA ALA A 39 16.79 -4.96 19.21
C ALA A 39 17.34 -6.21 19.91
N ASP A 40 16.50 -7.01 20.54
CA ASP A 40 16.83 -8.14 21.40
C ASP A 40 16.08 -9.45 21.06
N THR A 41 15.15 -9.40 20.11
CA THR A 41 14.32 -10.54 19.75
C THR A 41 14.06 -10.61 18.24
N LEU A 42 14.03 -11.83 17.73
CA LEU A 42 13.48 -12.13 16.41
C LEU A 42 12.20 -12.94 16.61
N LYS A 43 11.11 -12.50 16.00
CA LYS A 43 9.84 -13.23 15.94
C LYS A 43 9.63 -13.71 14.53
N MET A 44 9.31 -14.99 14.39
CA MET A 44 9.01 -15.60 13.11
C MET A 44 7.63 -16.21 13.14
N ARG A 45 6.90 -16.04 12.05
CA ARG A 45 5.65 -16.76 11.76
C ARG A 45 5.79 -17.46 10.43
N VAL A 46 5.61 -18.77 10.42
CA VAL A 46 5.47 -19.57 9.21
C VAL A 46 4.00 -19.90 9.01
N ARG A 47 3.53 -19.83 7.78
CA ARG A 47 2.13 -20.05 7.44
C ARG A 47 2.03 -21.02 6.28
N TYR A 48 1.33 -22.14 6.52
CA TYR A 48 1.03 -23.18 5.55
C TYR A 48 -0.46 -23.29 5.29
N ASP A 49 -0.82 -23.54 4.04
CA ASP A 49 -2.19 -23.93 3.69
C ASP A 49 -2.43 -25.44 3.88
N ASP A 50 -3.66 -25.89 3.64
CA ASP A 50 -4.06 -27.29 3.72
C ASP A 50 -3.20 -28.19 2.81
N PHE A 51 -2.84 -27.72 1.62
CA PHE A 51 -2.05 -28.47 0.67
C PHE A 51 -0.62 -28.71 1.15
N ASP A 52 0.00 -27.69 1.73
CA ASP A 52 1.33 -27.80 2.30
C ASP A 52 1.34 -28.77 3.49
N LEU A 53 0.28 -28.70 4.33
CA LEU A 53 0.15 -29.57 5.51
C LEU A 53 -0.10 -31.04 5.14
N ILE A 54 -0.82 -31.33 4.06
CA ILE A 54 -0.94 -32.70 3.52
C ILE A 54 0.43 -33.25 3.13
N LYS A 55 1.26 -32.44 2.44
CA LYS A 55 2.63 -32.83 2.06
C LYS A 55 3.56 -33.07 3.25
N ILE A 56 3.30 -32.40 4.38
CA ILE A 56 4.01 -32.62 5.64
C ILE A 56 3.58 -33.94 6.28
N GLY A 57 2.39 -34.47 5.94
CA GLY A 57 1.85 -35.72 6.46
C GLY A 57 0.82 -35.55 7.58
N LEU A 58 0.11 -34.42 7.62
CA LEU A 58 -0.96 -34.19 8.59
C LEU A 58 -2.25 -34.94 8.24
N ASP A 59 -2.45 -35.27 6.98
CA ASP A 59 -3.55 -36.13 6.52
C ASP A 59 -3.27 -37.58 6.99
N GLN A 60 -3.95 -38.01 8.05
CA GLN A 60 -3.76 -39.32 8.69
C GLN A 60 -4.66 -40.41 8.11
N ASP A 61 -5.82 -40.05 7.58
CA ASP A 61 -6.77 -41.01 7.03
C ASP A 61 -6.62 -41.20 5.51
N GLY A 62 -5.84 -40.32 4.83
CA GLY A 62 -5.45 -40.44 3.44
C GLY A 62 -6.55 -40.07 2.45
N ASP A 63 -7.47 -39.19 2.86
CA ASP A 63 -8.58 -38.75 2.02
C ASP A 63 -8.27 -37.50 1.18
N ASP A 64 -7.01 -36.97 1.26
CA ASP A 64 -6.52 -35.74 0.62
C ASP A 64 -7.28 -34.47 1.06
N LEU A 65 -7.95 -34.49 2.19
CA LEU A 65 -8.62 -33.35 2.81
C LEU A 65 -8.10 -33.14 4.22
N LEU A 66 -8.02 -31.88 4.67
CA LEU A 66 -7.64 -31.58 6.04
C LEU A 66 -8.76 -30.78 6.73
N PHE A 67 -9.33 -31.38 7.76
CA PHE A 67 -10.27 -30.72 8.62
C PHE A 67 -9.58 -30.01 9.79
N TYR A 68 -10.30 -29.08 10.43
CA TYR A 68 -9.76 -28.27 11.51
C TYR A 68 -9.14 -29.12 12.64
N GLU A 69 -9.81 -30.21 13.02
CA GLU A 69 -9.38 -31.11 14.10
C GLU A 69 -8.05 -31.82 13.76
N GLU A 70 -7.87 -32.22 12.51
CA GLU A 70 -6.62 -32.86 12.05
C GLU A 70 -5.48 -31.85 11.96
N MET A 71 -5.76 -30.65 11.47
CA MET A 71 -4.78 -29.55 11.45
C MET A 71 -4.34 -29.20 12.86
N GLU A 72 -5.27 -29.10 13.83
CA GLU A 72 -4.96 -28.79 15.22
C GLU A 72 -4.15 -29.93 15.89
N ALA A 73 -4.53 -31.18 15.66
CA ALA A 73 -3.80 -32.35 16.17
C ALA A 73 -2.40 -32.51 15.56
N GLY A 74 -2.22 -32.05 14.31
CA GLY A 74 -0.96 -32.15 13.57
C GLY A 74 0.00 -30.96 13.77
N LEU A 75 -0.34 -29.96 14.59
CA LEU A 75 0.50 -28.76 14.75
C LEU A 75 1.92 -29.08 15.22
N ASP A 76 2.10 -30.05 16.11
CA ASP A 76 3.44 -30.44 16.59
C ASP A 76 4.29 -31.01 15.45
N LEU A 77 3.73 -31.81 14.57
CA LEU A 77 4.41 -32.33 13.37
C LEU A 77 4.81 -31.18 12.43
N ALA A 78 3.93 -30.19 12.26
CA ALA A 78 4.23 -29.01 11.45
C ALA A 78 5.35 -28.16 12.07
N PHE A 79 5.40 -28.05 13.40
CA PHE A 79 6.52 -27.40 14.10
C PHE A 79 7.84 -28.15 13.91
N ASP A 80 7.85 -29.46 14.05
CA ASP A 80 9.02 -30.32 13.80
C ASP A 80 9.52 -30.13 12.37
N PHE A 81 8.60 -30.13 11.41
CA PHE A 81 8.95 -29.92 10.00
C PHE A 81 9.62 -28.56 9.74
N VAL A 82 9.12 -27.47 10.34
CA VAL A 82 9.75 -26.15 10.20
C VAL A 82 11.14 -26.16 10.81
N GLU A 83 11.34 -26.70 12.01
CA GLU A 83 12.64 -26.74 12.69
C GLU A 83 13.68 -27.51 11.91
N GLU A 84 13.29 -28.60 11.24
CA GLU A 84 14.18 -29.39 10.40
C GLU A 84 14.56 -28.71 9.08
N ASN A 85 13.70 -27.83 8.56
CA ASN A 85 13.82 -27.29 7.21
C ASN A 85 14.07 -25.77 7.16
N ILE A 86 14.24 -25.12 8.31
CA ILE A 86 14.68 -23.72 8.35
C ILE A 86 15.97 -23.59 9.13
N THR A 87 16.88 -22.80 8.60
CA THR A 87 18.10 -22.43 9.30
C THR A 87 18.22 -20.91 9.34
N LEU A 88 18.32 -20.38 10.55
CA LEU A 88 18.65 -18.98 10.77
C LEU A 88 20.08 -18.87 11.29
N THR A 89 20.88 -18.02 10.66
CA THR A 89 22.22 -17.69 11.17
C THR A 89 22.33 -16.18 11.35
N ILE A 90 22.92 -15.78 12.46
CA ILE A 90 23.16 -14.40 12.82
C ILE A 90 24.67 -14.22 12.99
N ASN A 91 25.26 -13.30 12.20
CA ASN A 91 26.72 -13.11 12.14
C ASN A 91 27.49 -14.45 11.91
N GLY A 92 26.90 -15.31 11.06
CA GLY A 92 27.48 -16.62 10.75
C GLY A 92 27.28 -17.72 11.82
N GLN A 93 26.60 -17.43 12.94
CA GLN A 93 26.29 -18.42 13.98
C GLN A 93 24.84 -18.87 13.87
N ALA A 94 24.62 -20.18 13.85
CA ALA A 94 23.27 -20.73 13.85
C ALA A 94 22.55 -20.42 15.18
N VAL A 95 21.28 -20.03 15.07
CA VAL A 95 20.43 -19.72 16.24
C VAL A 95 19.31 -20.73 16.36
N ALA A 96 19.06 -21.18 17.60
CA ALA A 96 17.97 -22.11 17.88
C ALA A 96 16.64 -21.39 17.92
N LEU A 97 15.63 -21.97 17.27
CA LEU A 97 14.24 -21.51 17.34
C LEU A 97 13.61 -21.94 18.66
N ILE A 98 12.84 -21.07 19.25
CA ILE A 98 12.02 -21.36 20.41
C ILE A 98 10.57 -21.40 19.93
N ARG A 99 9.91 -22.55 20.07
CA ARG A 99 8.50 -22.72 19.70
C ARG A 99 7.61 -21.79 20.53
N GLY A 100 6.73 -21.12 19.82
CA GLY A 100 5.63 -20.36 20.39
C GLY A 100 4.31 -21.11 20.31
N LYS A 101 3.23 -20.37 20.10
CA LYS A 101 1.91 -20.97 19.85
C LYS A 101 1.75 -21.32 18.37
N GLY A 102 0.93 -22.36 18.08
CA GLY A 102 0.33 -22.56 16.77
C GLY A 102 -1.15 -22.17 16.82
N ASP A 103 -1.67 -21.65 15.74
CA ASP A 103 -3.10 -21.44 15.56
C ASP A 103 -3.53 -21.72 14.11
N ILE A 104 -4.82 -21.96 13.92
CA ILE A 104 -5.42 -22.20 12.62
C ILE A 104 -6.43 -21.11 12.37
N THR A 105 -6.25 -20.37 11.26
CA THR A 105 -7.12 -19.25 10.91
C THR A 105 -7.53 -19.29 9.44
N PRO A 106 -8.80 -18.97 9.12
CA PRO A 106 -9.22 -18.82 7.74
C PRO A 106 -8.67 -17.51 7.12
N ASP A 107 -8.48 -17.52 5.81
CA ASP A 107 -8.32 -16.31 5.03
C ASP A 107 -9.69 -15.67 4.69
N ASN A 108 -9.66 -14.55 3.95
CA ASN A 108 -10.88 -13.85 3.52
C ASN A 108 -11.76 -14.68 2.54
N LYS A 109 -11.22 -15.79 2.00
CA LYS A 109 -11.91 -16.70 1.08
C LYS A 109 -12.37 -18.00 1.76
N GLY A 110 -12.05 -18.15 3.06
CA GLY A 110 -12.38 -19.33 3.85
C GLY A 110 -11.36 -20.46 3.77
N ASN A 111 -10.19 -20.27 3.10
CA ASN A 111 -9.12 -21.27 3.12
C ASN A 111 -8.45 -21.28 4.49
N MET A 112 -8.26 -22.47 5.05
CA MET A 112 -7.64 -22.64 6.37
C MET A 112 -6.13 -22.59 6.26
N PHE A 113 -5.49 -21.94 7.24
CA PHE A 113 -4.04 -21.86 7.33
C PHE A 113 -3.57 -22.18 8.75
N ALA A 114 -2.52 -22.98 8.86
CA ALA A 114 -1.78 -23.13 10.09
C ALA A 114 -0.73 -22.02 10.21
N ASN A 115 -0.75 -21.29 11.31
CA ASN A 115 0.26 -20.29 11.66
C ASN A 115 1.12 -20.84 12.78
N LEU A 116 2.42 -20.94 12.55
CA LEU A 116 3.41 -21.46 13.48
C LEU A 116 4.31 -20.30 13.93
N TYR A 117 4.30 -20.00 15.22
CA TYR A 117 5.08 -18.88 15.75
C TYR A 117 6.34 -19.37 16.44
N PHE A 118 7.44 -18.70 16.16
CA PHE A 118 8.75 -18.97 16.78
C PHE A 118 9.36 -17.67 17.30
N GLY A 119 10.20 -17.80 18.28
CA GLY A 119 11.02 -16.72 18.83
C GLY A 119 12.50 -17.10 18.84
N VAL A 120 13.35 -16.09 18.76
CA VAL A 120 14.79 -16.19 18.98
C VAL A 120 15.21 -15.04 19.86
N ARG A 121 15.97 -15.28 20.90
CA ARG A 121 16.61 -14.23 21.68
C ARG A 121 17.89 -13.82 21.00
N LEU A 122 18.07 -12.54 20.74
CA LEU A 122 19.22 -12.02 20.03
C LEU A 122 20.23 -11.46 21.04
N GLU A 123 21.49 -11.80 20.85
CA GLU A 123 22.60 -11.13 21.50
C GLU A 123 22.99 -9.93 20.62
N SER A 124 22.84 -8.73 21.14
CA SER A 124 23.09 -7.47 20.39
C SER A 124 24.59 -7.09 20.43
N PRO A 125 25.14 -6.44 19.40
CA PRO A 125 24.55 -6.10 18.11
C PRO A 125 24.77 -7.18 17.05
N PHE A 126 23.80 -7.38 16.15
CA PHE A 126 24.00 -8.26 15.01
C PHE A 126 24.03 -7.44 13.69
N GLU A 127 24.85 -7.88 12.74
CA GLU A 127 25.10 -7.15 11.48
C GLU A 127 24.50 -7.86 10.27
N GLU A 128 24.33 -9.19 10.36
CA GLU A 128 23.87 -10.03 9.26
C GLU A 128 22.91 -11.10 9.75
N LEU A 129 21.80 -11.27 9.03
CA LEU A 129 20.85 -12.37 9.19
C LEU A 129 20.80 -13.17 7.89
N ASN A 130 21.15 -14.46 7.95
CA ASN A 130 20.91 -15.39 6.86
C ASN A 130 19.68 -16.24 7.20
N VAL A 131 18.79 -16.37 6.23
CA VAL A 131 17.58 -17.19 6.30
C VAL A 131 17.67 -18.22 5.20
N GLN A 132 17.68 -19.50 5.58
CA GLN A 132 17.61 -20.61 4.65
C GLN A 132 16.30 -21.37 4.87
N VAL A 133 15.55 -21.58 3.79
CA VAL A 133 14.23 -22.23 3.78
C VAL A 133 14.32 -23.46 2.86
N GLY A 134 14.26 -24.66 3.43
CA GLY A 134 14.49 -25.92 2.71
C GLY A 134 13.21 -26.59 2.17
N TRP A 135 12.02 -26.22 2.65
CA TRP A 135 10.79 -26.90 2.23
C TRP A 135 10.33 -26.64 0.79
N PRO A 136 10.69 -25.56 0.06
CA PRO A 136 10.33 -25.45 -1.35
C PRO A 136 10.78 -26.65 -2.17
N GLU A 137 11.99 -27.17 -1.92
CA GLU A 137 12.50 -28.40 -2.58
C GLU A 137 11.63 -29.63 -2.30
N ARG A 138 11.08 -29.74 -1.07
CA ARG A 138 10.22 -30.87 -0.67
C ARG A 138 8.80 -30.76 -1.20
N PHE A 139 8.30 -29.54 -1.40
CA PHE A 139 6.93 -29.31 -1.86
C PHE A 139 6.76 -29.33 -3.38
N GLY A 140 7.89 -29.37 -4.13
CA GLY A 140 7.94 -29.44 -5.58
C GLY A 140 8.55 -28.18 -6.21
N ASP A 141 9.05 -28.34 -7.45
CA ASP A 141 9.85 -27.32 -8.14
C ASP A 141 9.15 -25.96 -8.30
N ASP A 142 7.83 -25.96 -8.36
CA ASP A 142 7.02 -24.72 -8.49
C ASP A 142 6.69 -24.05 -7.16
N HIS A 143 7.05 -24.67 -6.01
CA HIS A 143 6.70 -24.12 -4.72
C HIS A 143 7.57 -22.90 -4.39
N LYS A 144 6.93 -21.85 -3.87
CA LYS A 144 7.58 -20.61 -3.43
C LYS A 144 7.24 -20.33 -1.98
N ASN A 145 8.24 -19.98 -1.19
CA ASN A 145 7.99 -19.38 0.11
C ASN A 145 8.16 -17.86 0.00
N LEU A 146 7.11 -17.12 0.32
CA LEU A 146 7.13 -15.67 0.31
C LEU A 146 7.52 -15.15 1.70
N GLY A 147 8.72 -14.59 1.77
CA GLY A 147 9.26 -13.99 2.98
C GLY A 147 8.93 -12.52 3.11
N GLN A 148 8.49 -12.10 4.27
CA GLN A 148 8.37 -10.69 4.67
C GLN A 148 9.28 -10.47 5.86
N ILE A 149 10.35 -9.71 5.67
CA ILE A 149 11.39 -9.50 6.67
C ILE A 149 11.42 -8.03 7.07
N LEU A 150 11.09 -7.74 8.32
CA LEU A 150 11.16 -6.41 8.91
C LEU A 150 12.39 -6.33 9.81
N LEU A 151 13.38 -5.57 9.38
CA LEU A 151 14.62 -5.32 10.11
C LEU A 151 14.56 -3.98 10.85
N PRO A 152 15.29 -3.80 11.95
CA PRO A 152 15.31 -2.55 12.70
C PRO A 152 15.72 -1.37 11.83
N GLY A 153 14.85 -0.36 11.75
CA GLY A 153 15.13 0.88 11.02
C GLY A 153 15.17 0.76 9.49
N GLN A 154 14.71 -0.35 8.94
CA GLN A 154 14.64 -0.59 7.50
C GLN A 154 13.17 -0.76 7.03
N PRO A 155 12.85 -0.49 5.76
CA PRO A 155 11.57 -0.82 5.19
C PRO A 155 11.38 -2.35 5.16
N LEU A 156 10.13 -2.80 5.05
CA LEU A 156 9.80 -4.20 4.86
C LEU A 156 10.47 -4.74 3.60
N VAL A 157 11.29 -5.78 3.77
CA VAL A 157 11.94 -6.47 2.65
C VAL A 157 11.10 -7.68 2.27
N GLN A 158 10.79 -7.81 1.00
CA GLN A 158 10.18 -9.02 0.46
C GLN A 158 11.25 -9.95 -0.09
N ALA A 159 11.16 -11.22 0.27
CA ALA A 159 12.07 -12.27 -0.17
C ALA A 159 11.27 -13.42 -0.79
N ILE A 160 11.83 -14.08 -1.79
CA ILE A 160 11.22 -15.27 -2.38
C ILE A 160 12.24 -16.39 -2.26
N PHE A 161 11.88 -17.45 -1.53
CA PHE A 161 12.69 -18.66 -1.41
C PHE A 161 12.12 -19.73 -2.34
N THR A 162 12.98 -20.33 -3.11
CA THR A 162 12.67 -21.41 -4.06
C THR A 162 13.67 -22.56 -3.87
N ALA A 163 13.41 -23.70 -4.49
CA ALA A 163 14.36 -24.81 -4.51
C ALA A 163 15.74 -24.40 -5.06
N GLU A 164 15.78 -23.50 -6.05
CA GLU A 164 17.02 -23.00 -6.67
C GLU A 164 17.71 -21.92 -5.83
N ALA A 165 16.94 -21.15 -5.05
CA ALA A 165 17.42 -20.07 -4.19
C ALA A 165 16.86 -20.19 -2.76
N PRO A 166 17.28 -21.22 -1.99
CA PRO A 166 16.74 -21.50 -0.67
C PRO A 166 17.26 -20.55 0.41
N MET A 167 18.35 -19.83 0.17
CA MET A 167 19.00 -18.97 1.15
C MET A 167 19.04 -17.52 0.70
N GLN A 168 18.76 -16.61 1.64
CA GLN A 168 18.93 -15.18 1.42
C GLN A 168 19.60 -14.53 2.63
N THR A 169 20.44 -13.54 2.35
CA THR A 169 21.21 -12.77 3.34
C THR A 169 20.64 -11.37 3.46
N PHE A 170 20.39 -10.97 4.69
CA PHE A 170 19.89 -9.65 5.03
C PHE A 170 20.91 -8.92 5.90
N ALA A 171 21.57 -7.92 5.34
CA ALA A 171 22.46 -7.06 6.11
C ALA A 171 21.66 -6.04 6.91
N ILE A 172 21.98 -5.89 8.18
CA ILE A 172 21.43 -4.81 8.98
C ILE A 172 22.25 -3.56 8.65
N LEU A 173 21.70 -2.77 7.78
CA LEU A 173 22.26 -1.45 7.53
C LEU A 173 22.33 -0.70 8.87
N LYS A 174 23.48 -0.10 9.18
CA LYS A 174 23.61 0.80 10.34
C LYS A 174 22.37 1.68 10.37
N SER A 175 21.73 1.78 11.53
CA SER A 175 20.55 2.64 11.68
C SER A 175 20.88 4.01 11.08
N LYS A 176 20.16 4.40 10.05
CA LYS A 176 20.34 5.71 9.41
C LYS A 176 20.36 6.79 10.47
N SER A 177 21.25 7.73 10.35
CA SER A 177 21.23 8.90 11.23
C SER A 177 19.91 9.62 11.08
N LEU A 178 19.44 10.29 12.13
CA LEU A 178 18.18 11.06 12.05
C LEU A 178 18.21 12.10 10.91
N TRP A 179 19.39 12.58 10.52
CA TRP A 179 19.56 13.52 9.41
C TRP A 179 19.40 12.86 8.04
N GLU A 180 19.97 11.69 7.83
CA GLU A 180 19.77 10.90 6.60
C GLU A 180 18.28 10.53 6.43
N GLN A 181 17.66 10.09 7.52
CA GLN A 181 16.24 9.78 7.54
C GLN A 181 15.38 11.02 7.26
N ALA A 182 15.68 12.15 7.89
CA ALA A 182 14.99 13.40 7.66
C ALA A 182 15.10 13.86 6.19
N TYR A 183 16.28 13.73 5.60
CA TYR A 183 16.52 14.08 4.20
C TYR A 183 15.71 13.18 3.26
N GLU A 184 15.73 11.87 3.46
CA GLU A 184 14.96 10.91 2.64
C GLU A 184 13.46 11.19 2.69
N PHE A 185 12.91 11.41 3.88
CA PHE A 185 11.49 11.73 4.02
C PHE A 185 11.15 13.11 3.43
N MET A 186 12.06 14.07 3.49
CA MET A 186 11.88 15.35 2.81
C MET A 186 11.84 15.18 1.29
N VAL A 187 12.75 14.39 0.72
CA VAL A 187 12.75 14.06 -0.72
C VAL A 187 11.46 13.34 -1.10
N LEU A 188 11.06 12.34 -0.32
CA LEU A 188 9.80 11.61 -0.51
C LEU A 188 8.58 12.54 -0.49
N GLY A 189 8.57 13.57 0.37
CA GLY A 189 7.50 14.58 0.41
C GLY A 189 7.48 15.45 -0.87
N VAL A 190 8.64 15.81 -1.41
CA VAL A 190 8.74 16.53 -2.69
C VAL A 190 8.21 15.62 -3.82
N GLU A 191 8.68 14.39 -3.90
CA GLU A 191 8.26 13.40 -4.91
C GLU A 191 6.76 13.13 -4.83
N HIS A 192 6.20 13.00 -3.63
CA HIS A 192 4.76 12.82 -3.41
C HIS A 192 3.92 13.90 -4.10
N ILE A 193 4.34 15.17 -4.02
CA ILE A 193 3.63 16.27 -4.67
C ILE A 193 3.79 16.24 -6.20
N PHE A 194 4.97 15.93 -6.71
CA PHE A 194 5.20 15.92 -8.15
C PHE A 194 4.63 14.69 -8.85
N LEU A 195 4.62 13.54 -8.19
CA LEU A 195 4.10 12.27 -8.73
C LEU A 195 2.61 12.07 -8.43
N GLY A 196 2.07 12.74 -7.40
CA GLY A 196 0.65 12.71 -7.08
C GLY A 196 -0.16 13.57 -8.05
N TYR A 197 -0.80 12.95 -9.06
CA TYR A 197 -1.64 13.68 -10.04
C TYR A 197 -2.77 14.45 -9.39
N ASP A 198 -3.34 13.93 -8.30
CA ASP A 198 -4.34 14.59 -7.45
C ASP A 198 -3.84 15.91 -6.90
N HIS A 199 -2.63 15.91 -6.32
CA HIS A 199 -2.01 17.11 -5.76
C HIS A 199 -1.70 18.13 -6.84
N VAL A 200 -1.16 17.70 -7.98
CA VAL A 200 -0.86 18.60 -9.10
C VAL A 200 -2.14 19.20 -9.65
N MET A 201 -3.19 18.40 -9.91
CA MET A 201 -4.49 18.89 -10.43
C MET A 201 -5.19 19.81 -9.43
N PHE A 202 -5.18 19.44 -8.15
CA PHE A 202 -5.73 20.26 -7.09
C PHE A 202 -5.02 21.62 -7.00
N LEU A 203 -3.69 21.60 -6.99
CA LEU A 203 -2.88 22.81 -6.93
C LEU A 203 -3.08 23.68 -8.17
N LEU A 204 -3.12 23.12 -9.37
CA LEU A 204 -3.39 23.85 -10.60
C LEU A 204 -4.79 24.50 -10.56
N ALA A 205 -5.81 23.78 -10.08
CA ALA A 205 -7.16 24.34 -9.90
C ALA A 205 -7.17 25.53 -8.93
N LEU A 206 -6.34 25.47 -7.88
CA LEU A 206 -6.23 26.54 -6.88
C LEU A 206 -5.55 27.79 -7.43
N ILE A 207 -4.50 27.64 -8.25
CA ILE A 207 -3.66 28.77 -8.66
C ILE A 207 -4.04 29.37 -10.02
N VAL A 208 -4.80 28.63 -10.87
CA VAL A 208 -5.14 29.06 -12.24
C VAL A 208 -5.93 30.37 -12.28
N VAL A 209 -6.74 30.65 -11.26
CA VAL A 209 -7.51 31.91 -11.14
C VAL A 209 -6.56 33.12 -10.96
N GLY A 210 -5.34 32.87 -10.49
CA GLY A 210 -4.36 33.90 -10.22
C GLY A 210 -4.56 34.53 -8.84
N GLY A 211 -3.91 35.67 -8.66
CA GLY A 211 -3.94 36.40 -7.42
C GLY A 211 -2.54 36.89 -7.00
N ARG A 212 -2.43 37.45 -5.79
CA ARG A 212 -1.14 37.84 -5.25
C ARG A 212 -0.36 36.62 -4.79
N LEU A 213 0.95 36.53 -5.12
CA LEU A 213 1.81 35.40 -4.72
C LEU A 213 1.69 35.08 -3.23
N ARG A 214 1.64 36.11 -2.36
CA ARG A 214 1.46 35.91 -0.92
C ARG A 214 0.19 35.15 -0.56
N ASN A 215 -0.92 35.38 -1.29
CA ASN A 215 -2.16 34.66 -1.07
C ASN A 215 -2.06 33.21 -1.54
N LEU A 216 -1.38 32.97 -2.67
CA LEU A 216 -1.15 31.61 -3.17
C LEU A 216 -0.29 30.80 -2.19
N VAL A 217 0.81 31.38 -1.69
CA VAL A 217 1.61 30.73 -0.63
C VAL A 217 0.76 30.45 0.60
N LYS A 218 -0.05 31.41 1.08
CA LYS A 218 -0.94 31.17 2.22
C LYS A 218 -1.92 30.03 2.00
N ILE A 219 -2.44 29.89 0.77
CA ILE A 219 -3.37 28.83 0.39
C ILE A 219 -2.70 27.46 0.48
N VAL A 220 -1.49 27.31 -0.11
CA VAL A 220 -0.78 26.05 -0.10
C VAL A 220 -0.27 25.68 1.29
N SER A 221 0.27 26.63 2.06
CA SER A 221 0.69 26.38 3.44
C SER A 221 -0.47 26.00 4.37
N ALA A 222 -1.68 26.58 4.18
CA ALA A 222 -2.86 26.16 4.93
C ALA A 222 -3.24 24.71 4.64
N PHE A 223 -3.12 24.28 3.38
CA PHE A 223 -3.28 22.88 3.00
C PHE A 223 -2.26 21.99 3.68
N THR A 224 -0.94 22.31 3.58
CA THR A 224 0.13 21.50 4.18
C THR A 224 -0.03 21.34 5.68
N VAL A 225 -0.39 22.41 6.40
CA VAL A 225 -0.64 22.32 7.85
C VAL A 225 -1.78 21.35 8.15
N ALA A 226 -2.90 21.46 7.45
CA ALA A 226 -4.05 20.57 7.64
C ALA A 226 -3.72 19.12 7.27
N HIS A 227 -3.05 18.93 6.14
CA HIS A 227 -2.55 17.63 5.68
C HIS A 227 -1.64 16.98 6.71
N SER A 228 -0.69 17.75 7.26
CA SER A 228 0.23 17.27 8.30
C SER A 228 -0.50 16.76 9.55
N ILE A 229 -1.55 17.44 9.98
CA ILE A 229 -2.34 17.05 11.15
C ILE A 229 -2.97 15.66 10.92
N THR A 230 -3.67 15.49 9.81
CA THR A 230 -4.39 14.23 9.54
C THR A 230 -3.46 13.10 9.13
N LEU A 231 -2.37 13.40 8.44
CA LEU A 231 -1.31 12.41 8.17
C LEU A 231 -0.70 11.89 9.47
N CYS A 232 -0.41 12.76 10.45
CA CYS A 232 0.10 12.33 11.75
C CYS A 232 -0.93 11.49 12.51
N LEU A 233 -2.21 11.89 12.53
CA LEU A 233 -3.28 11.13 13.19
C LEU A 233 -3.44 9.73 12.59
N ALA A 234 -3.34 9.61 11.28
CA ALA A 234 -3.46 8.35 10.56
C ALA A 234 -2.19 7.49 10.67
N ALA A 235 -1.00 8.09 10.60
CA ALA A 235 0.28 7.38 10.75
C ALA A 235 0.48 6.83 12.17
N LEU A 236 -0.05 7.53 13.19
CA LEU A 236 -0.06 7.10 14.58
C LEU A 236 -1.24 6.16 14.92
N GLU A 237 -2.05 5.78 13.93
CA GLU A 237 -3.23 4.92 14.08
C GLU A 237 -4.29 5.44 15.07
N ILE A 238 -4.27 6.75 15.35
CA ILE A 238 -5.27 7.39 16.23
C ILE A 238 -6.63 7.46 15.52
N VAL A 239 -6.61 7.69 14.19
CA VAL A 239 -7.79 7.72 13.33
C VAL A 239 -7.51 6.92 12.08
N SER A 240 -8.37 5.95 11.77
CA SER A 240 -8.32 5.16 10.54
C SER A 240 -9.62 5.35 9.77
N LEU A 241 -9.49 5.67 8.48
CA LEU A 241 -10.62 5.82 7.56
C LEU A 241 -10.46 4.85 6.39
N PRO A 242 -11.56 4.31 5.84
CA PRO A 242 -11.48 3.48 4.64
C PRO A 242 -10.92 4.27 3.46
N ALA A 243 -9.90 3.71 2.78
CA ALA A 243 -9.18 4.37 1.69
C ALA A 243 -10.13 4.85 0.58
N GLN A 244 -11.10 4.04 0.19
CA GLN A 244 -12.10 4.35 -0.82
C GLN A 244 -12.77 5.71 -0.59
N TRP A 245 -13.26 5.97 0.63
CA TRP A 245 -13.96 7.22 0.95
C TRP A 245 -13.03 8.41 1.04
N VAL A 246 -11.79 8.19 1.48
CA VAL A 246 -10.76 9.24 1.50
C VAL A 246 -10.42 9.65 0.07
N GLU A 247 -10.14 8.69 -0.81
CA GLU A 247 -9.82 8.92 -2.22
C GLU A 247 -10.99 9.56 -2.97
N ALA A 248 -12.23 9.11 -2.72
CA ALA A 248 -13.42 9.76 -3.25
C ALA A 248 -13.54 11.23 -2.76
N GLY A 249 -13.25 11.49 -1.50
CA GLY A 249 -13.22 12.85 -0.93
C GLY A 249 -12.14 13.73 -1.55
N ILE A 250 -10.95 13.17 -1.82
CA ILE A 250 -9.87 13.85 -2.55
C ILE A 250 -10.33 14.25 -3.95
N ALA A 251 -10.84 13.29 -4.73
CA ALA A 251 -11.34 13.52 -6.08
C ALA A 251 -12.48 14.56 -6.12
N LEU A 252 -13.41 14.50 -5.17
CA LEU A 252 -14.49 15.45 -5.03
C LEU A 252 -13.98 16.86 -4.72
N SER A 253 -12.93 17.00 -3.90
CA SER A 253 -12.31 18.29 -3.58
C SER A 253 -11.70 18.95 -4.81
N ILE A 254 -11.06 18.16 -5.71
CA ILE A 254 -10.52 18.64 -6.98
C ILE A 254 -11.65 19.17 -7.88
N ALA A 255 -12.72 18.37 -8.04
CA ALA A 255 -13.88 18.77 -8.81
C ALA A 255 -14.53 20.04 -8.25
N TYR A 256 -14.69 20.13 -6.92
CA TYR A 256 -15.26 21.29 -6.26
C TYR A 256 -14.47 22.58 -6.55
N VAL A 257 -13.13 22.55 -6.36
CA VAL A 257 -12.26 23.71 -6.62
C VAL A 257 -12.32 24.14 -8.08
N ALA A 258 -12.37 23.18 -9.00
CA ALA A 258 -12.51 23.47 -10.43
C ALA A 258 -13.85 24.14 -10.74
N VAL A 259 -14.95 23.67 -10.13
CA VAL A 259 -16.29 24.27 -10.28
C VAL A 259 -16.37 25.64 -9.62
N GLU A 260 -15.76 25.84 -8.45
CA GLU A 260 -15.70 27.14 -7.76
C GLU A 260 -15.08 28.24 -8.67
N ASN A 261 -14.13 27.90 -9.52
CA ASN A 261 -13.44 28.83 -10.44
C ASN A 261 -14.41 29.52 -11.44
N PHE A 262 -15.61 28.98 -11.67
CA PHE A 262 -16.59 29.58 -12.58
C PHE A 262 -17.15 30.90 -12.07
N TRP A 263 -17.22 31.10 -10.75
CA TRP A 263 -17.75 32.33 -10.15
C TRP A 263 -16.81 33.00 -9.15
N LEU A 264 -15.67 32.39 -8.85
CA LEU A 264 -14.69 32.96 -7.93
C LEU A 264 -14.11 34.26 -8.48
N LYS A 265 -14.23 35.35 -7.72
CA LYS A 265 -13.68 36.64 -8.06
C LYS A 265 -12.49 37.05 -7.19
N ARG A 266 -12.35 36.47 -5.99
CA ARG A 266 -11.35 36.84 -5.00
C ARG A 266 -10.84 35.61 -4.28
N THR A 267 -9.52 35.53 -4.06
CA THR A 267 -8.84 34.38 -3.43
C THR A 267 -8.53 34.59 -1.95
N ASP A 268 -8.95 35.70 -1.35
CA ASP A 268 -8.50 36.13 -0.02
C ASP A 268 -8.85 35.14 1.10
N TYR A 269 -10.01 34.44 1.01
CA TYR A 269 -10.48 33.47 2.00
C TYR A 269 -10.33 32.01 1.57
N ARG A 270 -9.75 31.76 0.41
CA ARG A 270 -9.63 30.41 -0.17
C ARG A 270 -8.77 29.49 0.69
N TRP A 271 -7.84 30.03 1.48
CA TRP A 271 -7.03 29.29 2.42
C TRP A 271 -7.85 28.53 3.47
N VAL A 272 -9.04 29.01 3.84
CA VAL A 272 -9.94 28.30 4.77
C VAL A 272 -10.47 27.02 4.13
N LEU A 273 -10.92 27.12 2.88
CA LEU A 273 -11.41 25.98 2.12
C LEU A 273 -10.29 24.93 1.92
N THR A 274 -9.09 25.40 1.53
CA THR A 274 -7.94 24.50 1.31
C THR A 274 -7.48 23.85 2.59
N PHE A 275 -7.61 24.50 3.75
CA PHE A 275 -7.35 23.88 5.03
C PHE A 275 -8.27 22.65 5.24
N PHE A 276 -9.59 22.78 5.03
CA PHE A 276 -10.50 21.64 5.17
C PHE A 276 -10.21 20.53 4.16
N PHE A 277 -9.86 20.84 2.92
CA PHE A 277 -9.45 19.83 1.96
C PHE A 277 -8.13 19.18 2.31
N GLY A 278 -7.17 19.92 2.87
CA GLY A 278 -5.94 19.37 3.39
C GLY A 278 -6.16 18.30 4.47
N LEU A 279 -7.18 18.49 5.34
CA LEU A 279 -7.55 17.45 6.33
C LEU A 279 -7.98 16.13 5.66
N VAL A 280 -8.68 16.20 4.53
CA VAL A 280 -9.09 14.98 3.79
C VAL A 280 -7.88 14.33 3.13
N HIS A 281 -7.05 15.12 2.43
CA HIS A 281 -5.90 14.62 1.69
C HIS A 281 -4.85 13.94 2.59
N GLY A 282 -4.65 14.42 3.83
CA GLY A 282 -3.66 13.85 4.74
C GLY A 282 -3.95 12.41 5.16
N PHE A 283 -5.20 11.95 5.09
CA PHE A 283 -5.52 10.54 5.31
C PHE A 283 -5.14 9.65 4.12
N GLY A 284 -5.08 10.20 2.89
CA GLY A 284 -4.87 9.42 1.67
C GLY A 284 -3.49 8.75 1.60
N PHE A 285 -2.44 9.40 2.12
CA PHE A 285 -1.07 8.89 2.03
C PHE A 285 -0.65 8.02 3.22
N ALA A 286 -1.43 7.98 4.29
CA ALA A 286 -1.05 7.27 5.51
C ALA A 286 -0.90 5.75 5.31
N ASN A 287 -1.70 5.13 4.45
CA ASN A 287 -1.59 3.71 4.13
C ASN A 287 -0.29 3.42 3.38
N VAL A 288 0.02 4.20 2.35
CA VAL A 288 1.28 4.08 1.58
C VAL A 288 2.49 4.25 2.50
N LEU A 289 2.44 5.21 3.42
CA LEU A 289 3.53 5.46 4.35
C LEU A 289 3.72 4.32 5.35
N ARG A 290 2.64 3.65 5.76
CA ARG A 290 2.68 2.44 6.59
C ARG A 290 3.27 1.25 5.83
N ASP A 291 2.89 1.07 4.58
CA ASP A 291 3.39 -0.01 3.72
C ASP A 291 4.89 0.15 3.42
N LEU A 292 5.37 1.39 3.34
CA LEU A 292 6.79 1.70 3.22
C LEU A 292 7.60 1.43 4.51
N GLY A 293 6.92 1.12 5.63
CA GLY A 293 7.55 0.84 6.92
C GLY A 293 7.99 2.11 7.63
N LEU A 294 7.08 2.69 8.42
CA LEU A 294 7.41 3.84 9.26
C LEU A 294 8.47 3.47 10.30
N PRO A 295 9.56 4.23 10.40
CA PRO A 295 10.59 3.96 11.38
C PRO A 295 10.06 4.22 12.79
N THR A 296 10.15 3.23 13.68
CA THR A 296 9.78 3.41 15.09
C THR A 296 10.64 4.47 15.78
N ARG A 297 11.93 4.53 15.39
CA ARG A 297 12.84 5.56 15.87
C ARG A 297 12.87 6.74 14.90
N GLY A 298 12.53 7.93 15.38
CA GLY A 298 12.53 9.15 14.55
C GLY A 298 11.25 9.36 13.75
N LEU A 299 10.14 8.66 14.05
CA LEU A 299 8.86 8.82 13.37
C LEU A 299 8.41 10.28 13.26
N VAL A 300 8.47 11.02 14.36
CA VAL A 300 8.10 12.46 14.38
C VAL A 300 8.98 13.27 13.44
N THR A 301 10.30 13.01 13.46
CA THR A 301 11.26 13.68 12.56
C THR A 301 10.95 13.36 11.10
N SER A 302 10.64 12.10 10.79
CA SER A 302 10.29 11.66 9.43
C SER A 302 9.02 12.33 8.93
N LEU A 303 7.94 12.29 9.70
CA LEU A 303 6.67 12.92 9.33
C LEU A 303 6.80 14.44 9.17
N PHE A 304 7.55 15.08 10.06
CA PHE A 304 7.82 16.51 9.96
C PHE A 304 8.63 16.85 8.71
N SER A 305 9.70 16.11 8.42
CA SER A 305 10.53 16.28 7.24
C SER A 305 9.79 16.02 5.95
N PHE A 306 8.93 15.00 5.93
CA PHE A 306 8.03 14.72 4.81
C PHE A 306 7.14 15.94 4.50
N ASN A 307 6.50 16.51 5.52
CA ASN A 307 5.62 17.66 5.34
C ASN A 307 6.39 18.94 4.92
N ILE A 308 7.65 19.10 5.35
CA ILE A 308 8.54 20.13 4.79
C ILE A 308 8.77 19.89 3.29
N GLY A 309 9.01 18.64 2.89
CA GLY A 309 9.14 18.25 1.48
C GLY A 309 7.87 18.55 0.68
N VAL A 310 6.70 18.25 1.21
CA VAL A 310 5.39 18.59 0.62
C VAL A 310 5.28 20.10 0.38
N GLU A 311 5.59 20.92 1.39
CA GLU A 311 5.55 22.39 1.26
C GLU A 311 6.55 22.91 0.20
N ILE A 312 7.77 22.38 0.19
CA ILE A 312 8.79 22.71 -0.82
C ILE A 312 8.28 22.36 -2.22
N GLY A 313 7.73 21.15 -2.41
CA GLY A 313 7.16 20.71 -3.69
C GLY A 313 6.04 21.62 -4.18
N GLN A 314 5.11 21.96 -3.31
CA GLN A 314 4.00 22.89 -3.64
C GLN A 314 4.50 24.28 -3.99
N ILE A 315 5.42 24.85 -3.20
CA ILE A 315 6.02 26.17 -3.48
C ILE A 315 6.77 26.14 -4.82
N ALA A 316 7.48 25.05 -5.13
CA ALA A 316 8.18 24.90 -6.40
C ALA A 316 7.20 24.90 -7.59
N ILE A 317 6.07 24.18 -7.50
CA ILE A 317 5.04 24.20 -8.54
C ILE A 317 4.43 25.62 -8.66
N VAL A 318 4.11 26.27 -7.53
CA VAL A 318 3.59 27.64 -7.55
C VAL A 318 4.60 28.58 -8.22
N ALA A 319 5.90 28.48 -7.87
CA ALA A 319 6.95 29.32 -8.46
C ALA A 319 7.12 29.09 -9.97
N LEU A 320 6.97 27.85 -10.43
CA LEU A 320 7.05 27.48 -11.84
C LEU A 320 5.84 28.00 -12.64
N VAL A 321 4.64 27.87 -12.09
CA VAL A 321 3.38 28.17 -12.79
C VAL A 321 3.00 29.67 -12.66
N TYR A 322 3.37 30.31 -11.54
CA TYR A 322 2.99 31.70 -11.27
C TYR A 322 3.39 32.72 -12.37
N PRO A 323 4.60 32.68 -12.97
CA PRO A 323 4.95 33.58 -14.07
C PRO A 323 4.01 33.44 -15.27
N VAL A 324 3.59 32.21 -15.59
CA VAL A 324 2.66 31.93 -16.69
C VAL A 324 1.28 32.54 -16.38
N ILE A 325 0.81 32.35 -15.14
CA ILE A 325 -0.48 32.91 -14.68
C ILE A 325 -0.41 34.44 -14.64
N ALA A 326 0.70 35.03 -14.16
CA ALA A 326 0.87 36.47 -14.11
C ALA A 326 0.89 37.10 -15.53
N TRP A 327 1.47 36.39 -16.51
CA TRP A 327 1.40 36.77 -17.91
C TRP A 327 -0.02 36.62 -18.45
N LEU A 328 -0.69 35.49 -18.19
CA LEU A 328 -2.05 35.22 -18.62
C LEU A 328 -3.05 36.25 -18.07
N ASN A 329 -2.87 36.73 -16.85
CA ASN A 329 -3.71 37.74 -16.22
C ASN A 329 -3.72 39.09 -16.97
N ARG A 330 -2.77 39.31 -17.88
CA ARG A 330 -2.69 40.50 -18.72
C ARG A 330 -3.38 40.31 -20.07
N GLN A 331 -3.85 39.11 -20.37
CA GLN A 331 -4.45 38.78 -21.67
C GLN A 331 -5.98 38.95 -21.62
N SER A 332 -6.59 39.37 -22.74
CA SER A 332 -8.02 39.51 -22.87
C SER A 332 -8.81 38.20 -22.79
N TYR A 333 -8.15 37.08 -23.10
CA TYR A 333 -8.70 35.72 -23.10
C TYR A 333 -8.44 34.96 -21.79
N GLN A 334 -7.87 35.63 -20.76
CA GLN A 334 -7.57 35.00 -19.46
C GLN A 334 -8.74 34.17 -18.92
N ARG A 335 -9.94 34.76 -18.92
CA ARG A 335 -11.15 34.09 -18.37
C ARG A 335 -11.50 32.80 -19.12
N ALA A 336 -11.35 32.81 -20.45
CA ALA A 336 -11.61 31.61 -21.25
C ALA A 336 -10.61 30.48 -20.93
N VAL A 337 -9.33 30.81 -20.75
CA VAL A 337 -8.32 29.82 -20.36
C VAL A 337 -8.58 29.28 -18.96
N VAL A 338 -8.88 30.13 -17.98
CA VAL A 338 -9.25 29.69 -16.62
C VAL A 338 -10.42 28.72 -16.66
N LEU A 339 -11.47 29.05 -17.41
CA LEU A 339 -12.65 28.18 -17.53
C LEU A 339 -12.33 26.87 -18.25
N ALA A 340 -11.56 26.89 -19.33
CA ALA A 340 -11.18 25.68 -20.07
C ALA A 340 -10.35 24.73 -19.18
N VAL A 341 -9.36 25.26 -18.46
CA VAL A 341 -8.55 24.46 -17.51
C VAL A 341 -9.41 23.93 -16.38
N SER A 342 -10.33 24.74 -15.86
CA SER A 342 -11.23 24.32 -14.78
C SER A 342 -12.22 23.24 -15.24
N VAL A 343 -12.74 23.31 -16.48
CA VAL A 343 -13.57 22.25 -17.06
C VAL A 343 -12.78 20.96 -17.16
N PHE A 344 -11.55 21.01 -17.68
CA PHE A 344 -10.69 19.84 -17.81
C PHE A 344 -10.43 19.19 -16.46
N ILE A 345 -9.98 19.98 -15.45
CA ILE A 345 -9.70 19.46 -14.10
C ILE A 345 -10.99 18.96 -13.43
N GLY A 346 -12.11 19.65 -13.62
CA GLY A 346 -13.41 19.26 -13.06
C GLY A 346 -13.90 17.92 -13.62
N LEU A 347 -13.78 17.70 -14.93
CA LEU A 347 -14.13 16.42 -15.56
C LEU A 347 -13.23 15.28 -15.07
N PHE A 348 -11.93 15.56 -14.95
CA PHE A 348 -10.97 14.59 -14.40
C PHE A 348 -11.32 14.23 -12.93
N GLY A 349 -11.55 15.22 -12.08
CA GLY A 349 -11.93 15.00 -10.68
C GLY A 349 -13.26 14.26 -10.53
N LEU A 350 -14.26 14.57 -11.39
CA LEU A 350 -15.54 13.85 -11.40
C LEU A 350 -15.39 12.40 -11.87
N GLY A 351 -14.61 12.18 -12.93
CA GLY A 351 -14.31 10.83 -13.41
C GLY A 351 -13.67 9.99 -12.32
N TRP A 352 -12.66 10.56 -11.67
CA TRP A 352 -11.96 9.87 -10.58
C TRP A 352 -12.87 9.63 -9.36
N PHE A 353 -13.73 10.60 -9.00
CA PHE A 353 -14.73 10.42 -7.96
C PHE A 353 -15.67 9.23 -8.25
N ILE A 354 -16.19 9.14 -9.47
CA ILE A 354 -17.06 8.03 -9.89
C ILE A 354 -16.30 6.71 -9.81
N GLU A 355 -15.06 6.65 -10.29
CA GLU A 355 -14.22 5.47 -10.20
C GLU A 355 -14.06 4.97 -8.77
N ARG A 356 -13.71 5.85 -7.83
CA ARG A 356 -13.50 5.49 -6.43
C ARG A 356 -14.78 5.11 -5.69
N VAL A 357 -15.90 5.78 -5.97
CA VAL A 357 -17.19 5.45 -5.32
C VAL A 357 -17.74 4.11 -5.78
N PHE A 358 -17.57 3.78 -7.07
CA PHE A 358 -18.12 2.56 -7.66
C PHE A 358 -17.09 1.46 -7.87
N GLU A 359 -15.85 1.61 -7.36
CA GLU A 359 -14.76 0.64 -7.47
C GLU A 359 -14.50 0.20 -8.93
N LEU A 360 -14.53 1.16 -9.84
CA LEU A 360 -14.26 0.95 -11.25
C LEU A 360 -12.75 1.13 -11.52
N GLU A 361 -12.23 0.50 -12.56
CA GLU A 361 -10.85 0.63 -13.00
C GLU A 361 -10.80 1.09 -14.45
N TYR A 362 -10.95 2.39 -14.69
CA TYR A 362 -10.89 2.95 -16.04
C TYR A 362 -9.96 4.16 -16.20
N MET A 363 -9.52 4.76 -15.09
CA MET A 363 -8.55 5.85 -15.14
C MET A 363 -7.13 5.29 -15.14
N PRO A 364 -6.21 5.85 -15.93
CA PRO A 364 -4.83 5.37 -16.06
C PRO A 364 -3.94 5.85 -14.90
N ILE A 365 -4.39 5.68 -13.65
CA ILE A 365 -3.68 6.19 -12.47
C ILE A 365 -3.57 5.10 -11.43
#